data_1037ca7ed5ee76475f9f1d59d990cf1a
#
_entry.id   1037ca7ed5ee76475f9f1d59d990cf1a
#
_cell.length_a   1.000
_cell.length_b   1.000
_cell.length_c   1.000
_cell.angle_alpha   90.00
_cell.angle_beta   90.00
_cell.angle_gamma   90.00
#
_symmetry.space_group_name_H-M   'P 1'
#
loop_
_entity.id
_entity.type
_entity.pdbx_description
1 polymer ?
#
loop_
_entity_poly.entity_id
_entity_poly.type
_entity_poly.pdbx_seq_one_letter_code
_entity_poly.pdbx_strand_id
1 'polypeptide(L)'
;MSADDSSGSIVVDHSTFSGLGGCPQGRCSHSIYIGDYGSLTVSRVRFERGTGGHYVKSRAARVSVTDSSFDDSNGRETNYMIDLPEGAVGTVARNMFVQGKDKENHSAFIAVAAEHRSHPSAGLVIEGNEGGQAPGVTWPSVFVADWSHEPLKIGANKLSSRLKVFETR
;
A
#
# COMPACT_ATOMS: atom_id res chain seq x y z
N MET A 1 -9.33 -20.76 8.08
CA MET A 1 -8.68 -21.44 6.97
C MET A 1 -8.32 -20.36 5.97
N SER A 2 -7.08 -19.90 5.92
CA SER A 2 -6.58 -19.22 4.75
C SER A 2 -6.22 -20.34 3.77
N ALA A 3 -7.04 -20.57 2.80
CA ALA A 3 -6.63 -21.39 1.67
C ALA A 3 -5.81 -20.45 0.78
N ASP A 4 -4.49 -20.42 0.98
CA ASP A 4 -3.59 -19.78 0.05
C ASP A 4 -3.66 -20.56 -1.26
N ASP A 5 -3.92 -19.87 -2.36
CA ASP A 5 -3.99 -20.43 -3.69
C ASP A 5 -3.12 -19.62 -4.64
N SER A 6 -1.89 -20.05 -4.79
CA SER A 6 -0.87 -19.35 -5.61
C SER A 6 -1.25 -19.26 -7.11
N SER A 7 -2.28 -19.95 -7.55
CA SER A 7 -2.88 -19.81 -8.89
C SER A 7 -4.13 -18.91 -8.89
N GLY A 8 -4.71 -18.65 -7.72
CA GLY A 8 -5.96 -17.91 -7.55
C GLY A 8 -5.82 -16.42 -7.81
N SER A 9 -6.95 -15.79 -8.12
CA SER A 9 -7.05 -14.35 -8.35
C SER A 9 -8.11 -13.74 -7.46
N ILE A 10 -7.78 -12.63 -6.80
CA ILE A 10 -8.73 -11.83 -6.04
C ILE A 10 -8.95 -10.51 -6.77
N VAL A 11 -10.20 -10.14 -6.96
CA VAL A 11 -10.60 -8.87 -7.57
C VAL A 11 -11.51 -8.12 -6.62
N VAL A 12 -11.15 -6.87 -6.32
CA VAL A 12 -11.95 -5.92 -5.55
C VAL A 12 -12.16 -4.69 -6.40
N ASP A 13 -13.40 -4.44 -6.76
CA ASP A 13 -13.77 -3.36 -7.66
C ASP A 13 -14.96 -2.56 -7.15
N HIS A 14 -15.03 -1.25 -7.44
CA HIS A 14 -16.11 -0.34 -7.08
C HIS A 14 -16.57 -0.47 -5.60
N SER A 15 -15.66 -0.55 -4.68
CA SER A 15 -15.96 -0.81 -3.27
C SER A 15 -15.48 0.33 -2.37
N THR A 16 -16.03 0.41 -1.15
CA THR A 16 -15.55 1.33 -0.10
C THR A 16 -15.20 0.55 1.16
N PHE A 17 -14.01 0.77 1.67
CA PHE A 17 -13.52 0.25 2.95
C PHE A 17 -13.34 1.44 3.90
N SER A 18 -14.15 1.50 4.94
CA SER A 18 -14.19 2.65 5.85
C SER A 18 -14.20 2.20 7.31
N GLY A 19 -13.32 2.76 8.13
CA GLY A 19 -13.23 2.46 9.56
C GLY A 19 -12.77 1.04 9.87
N LEU A 20 -12.01 0.42 8.98
CA LEU A 20 -11.51 -0.95 9.13
C LEU A 20 -10.07 -0.96 9.62
N GLY A 21 -9.67 -2.10 10.20
CA GLY A 21 -8.37 -2.31 10.78
C GLY A 21 -8.44 -2.44 12.31
N GLY A 22 -7.30 -2.34 12.94
CA GLY A 22 -7.13 -2.41 14.39
C GLY A 22 -5.94 -3.29 14.75
N CYS A 23 -5.24 -2.96 15.83
CA CYS A 23 -4.07 -3.71 16.29
C CYS A 23 -4.23 -4.18 17.73
N PRO A 24 -5.29 -4.97 18.08
CA PRO A 24 -5.46 -5.44 19.43
C PRO A 24 -4.29 -6.37 19.83
N GLN A 25 -3.64 -6.06 20.95
CA GLN A 25 -2.54 -6.87 21.50
C GLN A 25 -1.39 -7.12 20.50
N GLY A 26 -1.09 -6.13 19.63
CA GLY A 26 -0.02 -6.23 18.62
C GLY A 26 -0.35 -7.09 17.40
N ARG A 27 -1.59 -7.54 17.27
CA ARG A 27 -2.09 -8.24 16.07
C ARG A 27 -2.90 -7.29 15.23
N CYS A 28 -2.35 -6.87 14.11
CA CYS A 28 -3.04 -5.90 13.25
C CYS A 28 -3.95 -6.60 12.25
N SER A 29 -5.19 -6.14 12.18
CA SER A 29 -6.09 -6.38 11.06
C SER A 29 -5.88 -5.29 10.02
N HIS A 30 -6.17 -5.59 8.76
CA HIS A 30 -6.00 -4.71 7.62
C HIS A 30 -7.34 -4.52 6.91
N SER A 31 -7.50 -3.45 6.12
CA SER A 31 -8.73 -3.31 5.31
C SER A 31 -8.81 -4.43 4.27
N ILE A 32 -7.69 -4.72 3.59
CA ILE A 32 -7.51 -5.91 2.75
C ILE A 32 -6.25 -6.62 3.20
N TYR A 33 -6.32 -7.92 3.44
CA TYR A 33 -5.17 -8.79 3.62
C TYR A 33 -5.30 -10.02 2.72
N ILE A 34 -4.36 -10.16 1.80
CA ILE A 34 -4.28 -11.30 0.89
C ILE A 34 -3.01 -12.09 1.21
N GLY A 35 -3.19 -13.39 1.44
CA GLY A 35 -2.12 -14.35 1.61
C GLY A 35 -1.40 -14.67 0.30
N ASP A 36 -0.84 -15.87 0.19
CA ASP A 36 -0.10 -16.33 -0.99
C ASP A 36 -1.09 -16.70 -2.12
N TYR A 37 -1.57 -15.67 -2.83
CA TYR A 37 -2.37 -15.80 -4.03
C TYR A 37 -1.56 -15.47 -5.29
N GLY A 38 -2.02 -15.92 -6.45
CA GLY A 38 -1.40 -15.59 -7.73
C GLY A 38 -1.51 -14.12 -8.08
N SER A 39 -2.66 -13.49 -7.77
CA SER A 39 -2.86 -12.06 -8.04
C SER A 39 -3.91 -11.39 -7.16
N LEU A 40 -3.70 -10.08 -6.92
CA LEU A 40 -4.68 -9.15 -6.38
C LEU A 40 -4.91 -8.02 -7.37
N THR A 41 -6.17 -7.76 -7.71
CA THR A 41 -6.60 -6.56 -8.44
C THR A 41 -7.51 -5.73 -7.54
N VAL A 42 -7.15 -4.45 -7.37
CA VAL A 42 -7.94 -3.43 -6.68
C VAL A 42 -8.15 -2.29 -7.65
N SER A 43 -9.39 -1.99 -8.00
CA SER A 43 -9.70 -0.91 -8.91
C SER A 43 -10.95 -0.12 -8.49
N ARG A 44 -10.90 1.21 -8.60
CA ARG A 44 -12.00 2.11 -8.26
C ARG A 44 -12.51 1.92 -6.83
N VAL A 45 -11.58 1.71 -5.90
CA VAL A 45 -11.86 1.46 -4.49
C VAL A 45 -11.52 2.69 -3.66
N ARG A 46 -12.36 2.98 -2.68
CA ARG A 46 -12.11 4.01 -1.68
C ARG A 46 -11.72 3.38 -0.36
N PHE A 47 -10.59 3.78 0.17
CA PHE A 47 -10.14 3.44 1.52
C PHE A 47 -10.11 4.70 2.37
N GLU A 48 -10.72 4.66 3.55
CA GLU A 48 -10.75 5.82 4.45
C GLU A 48 -10.88 5.42 5.91
N ARG A 49 -10.44 6.33 6.80
CA ARG A 49 -10.64 6.24 8.25
C ARG A 49 -10.17 4.89 8.84
N GLY A 50 -9.09 4.34 8.36
CA GLY A 50 -8.51 3.13 8.94
C GLY A 50 -8.30 3.26 10.45
N THR A 51 -8.41 2.15 11.18
CA THR A 51 -8.29 2.11 12.64
C THR A 51 -7.13 1.22 13.09
N GLY A 52 -6.09 1.13 12.27
CA GLY A 52 -4.87 0.36 12.47
C GLY A 52 -4.50 -0.51 11.27
N GLY A 53 -3.25 -0.96 11.20
CA GLY A 53 -2.74 -1.78 10.13
C GLY A 53 -2.69 -1.07 8.77
N HIS A 54 -2.63 -1.84 7.70
CA HIS A 54 -2.53 -1.35 6.33
C HIS A 54 -3.90 -1.25 5.67
N TYR A 55 -4.06 -0.37 4.66
CA TYR A 55 -5.26 -0.40 3.82
C TYR A 55 -5.22 -1.60 2.87
N VAL A 56 -4.10 -1.82 2.18
CA VAL A 56 -3.89 -3.01 1.35
C VAL A 56 -2.60 -3.69 1.79
N LYS A 57 -2.69 -4.93 2.26
CA LYS A 57 -1.54 -5.81 2.48
C LYS A 57 -1.71 -7.04 1.61
N SER A 58 -0.73 -7.32 0.74
CA SER A 58 -0.81 -8.44 -0.21
C SER A 58 0.50 -9.20 -0.31
N ARG A 59 0.43 -10.51 -0.12
CA ARG A 59 1.52 -11.46 -0.39
C ARG A 59 1.40 -12.11 -1.77
N ALA A 60 0.43 -11.67 -2.59
CA ALA A 60 0.25 -12.18 -3.94
C ALA A 60 1.44 -11.83 -4.84
N ALA A 61 1.83 -12.76 -5.70
CA ALA A 61 2.95 -12.59 -6.63
C ALA A 61 2.73 -11.45 -7.64
N ARG A 62 1.47 -11.14 -7.95
CA ARG A 62 1.09 -10.03 -8.85
C ARG A 62 0.10 -9.10 -8.20
N VAL A 63 0.27 -7.81 -8.44
CA VAL A 63 -0.63 -6.78 -7.91
C VAL A 63 -1.02 -5.79 -9.00
N SER A 64 -2.29 -5.40 -9.00
CA SER A 64 -2.79 -4.25 -9.77
C SER A 64 -3.64 -3.40 -8.83
N VAL A 65 -3.16 -2.22 -8.45
CA VAL A 65 -3.91 -1.26 -7.64
C VAL A 65 -4.05 0.02 -8.45
N THR A 66 -5.25 0.28 -8.94
CA THR A 66 -5.46 1.39 -9.89
C THR A 66 -6.73 2.18 -9.59
N ASP A 67 -6.72 3.45 -9.99
CA ASP A 67 -7.90 4.32 -10.01
C ASP A 67 -8.63 4.38 -8.65
N SER A 68 -7.88 4.26 -7.56
CA SER A 68 -8.37 4.13 -6.20
C SER A 68 -7.90 5.28 -5.31
N SER A 69 -8.56 5.47 -4.16
CA SER A 69 -8.18 6.52 -3.21
C SER A 69 -7.91 5.95 -1.83
N PHE A 70 -6.85 6.47 -1.21
CA PHE A 70 -6.40 6.14 0.14
C PHE A 70 -6.39 7.42 0.98
N ASP A 71 -7.52 7.72 1.62
CA ASP A 71 -7.70 8.90 2.47
C ASP A 71 -7.50 8.53 3.94
N ASP A 72 -6.29 8.69 4.41
CA ASP A 72 -5.91 8.45 5.78
C ASP A 72 -5.99 9.71 6.68
N SER A 73 -6.53 10.82 6.18
CA SER A 73 -6.59 12.09 6.90
C SER A 73 -7.28 11.99 8.26
N ASN A 74 -8.25 11.08 8.38
CA ASN A 74 -8.96 10.73 9.61
C ASN A 74 -8.66 9.29 10.08
N GLY A 75 -7.58 8.70 9.61
CA GLY A 75 -7.08 7.41 10.10
C GLY A 75 -6.55 7.49 11.51
N ARG A 76 -6.47 6.37 12.21
CA ARG A 76 -5.91 6.23 13.55
C ARG A 76 -4.99 5.01 13.61
N GLU A 77 -3.78 5.19 14.10
CA GLU A 77 -2.79 4.12 14.30
C GLU A 77 -2.55 3.28 13.02
N THR A 78 -2.73 3.89 11.85
CA THR A 78 -2.56 3.19 10.57
C THR A 78 -1.08 3.05 10.20
N ASN A 79 -0.77 2.05 9.39
CA ASN A 79 0.57 1.77 8.88
C ASN A 79 0.71 2.21 7.41
N TYR A 80 1.42 1.48 6.55
CA TYR A 80 1.53 1.78 5.12
C TYR A 80 0.15 1.71 4.44
N MET A 81 -0.06 2.52 3.40
CA MET A 81 -1.30 2.44 2.64
C MET A 81 -1.32 1.21 1.75
N ILE A 82 -0.18 0.90 1.12
CA ILE A 82 0.02 -0.36 0.40
C ILE A 82 1.28 -1.04 0.95
N ASP A 83 1.14 -2.28 1.35
CA ASP A 83 2.22 -3.15 1.80
C ASP A 83 2.27 -4.40 0.93
N LEU A 84 3.38 -4.59 0.23
CA LEU A 84 3.73 -5.76 -0.58
C LEU A 84 4.89 -6.48 0.11
N PRO A 85 4.65 -7.11 1.27
CA PRO A 85 5.70 -7.49 2.21
C PRO A 85 6.66 -8.54 1.68
N GLU A 86 6.27 -9.30 0.67
CA GLU A 86 7.07 -10.36 0.04
C GLU A 86 7.55 -10.02 -1.37
N GLY A 87 7.34 -8.77 -1.80
CA GLY A 87 7.53 -8.35 -3.18
C GLY A 87 6.32 -8.67 -4.06
N ALA A 88 6.26 -8.07 -5.23
CA ALA A 88 5.28 -8.36 -6.27
C ALA A 88 5.70 -7.70 -7.59
N VAL A 89 5.22 -8.23 -8.70
CA VAL A 89 5.22 -7.54 -9.99
C VAL A 89 3.83 -6.99 -10.32
N GLY A 90 3.75 -6.04 -11.24
CA GLY A 90 2.46 -5.48 -11.69
C GLY A 90 2.44 -3.97 -11.66
N THR A 91 1.33 -3.36 -11.18
CA THR A 91 1.12 -1.92 -11.33
C THR A 91 0.41 -1.30 -10.12
N VAL A 92 0.91 -0.15 -9.68
CA VAL A 92 0.23 0.76 -8.75
C VAL A 92 0.12 2.12 -9.45
N ALA A 93 -1.05 2.44 -10.00
CA ALA A 93 -1.17 3.60 -10.87
C ALA A 93 -2.50 4.36 -10.74
N ARG A 94 -2.43 5.67 -10.97
CA ARG A 94 -3.60 6.58 -10.99
C ARG A 94 -4.40 6.56 -9.69
N ASN A 95 -3.72 6.38 -8.58
CA ASN A 95 -4.33 6.43 -7.26
C ASN A 95 -4.09 7.79 -6.60
N MET A 96 -4.96 8.13 -5.65
CA MET A 96 -4.80 9.29 -4.77
C MET A 96 -4.46 8.83 -3.36
N PHE A 97 -3.45 9.46 -2.76
CA PHE A 97 -2.98 9.13 -1.41
C PHE A 97 -2.92 10.37 -0.52
N VAL A 98 -3.54 10.30 0.64
CA VAL A 98 -3.40 11.34 1.68
C VAL A 98 -2.96 10.65 2.97
N GLN A 99 -1.74 10.93 3.43
CA GLN A 99 -1.24 10.41 4.71
C GLN A 99 -1.75 11.26 5.87
N GLY A 100 -2.40 10.61 6.83
CA GLY A 100 -2.91 11.22 8.06
C GLY A 100 -1.82 11.45 9.10
N LYS A 101 -2.21 12.07 10.21
CA LYS A 101 -1.33 12.43 11.33
C LYS A 101 -1.27 11.41 12.47
N ASP A 102 -2.17 10.43 12.49
CA ASP A 102 -2.21 9.40 13.52
C ASP A 102 -1.78 8.06 12.91
N LYS A 103 -0.47 7.83 12.94
CA LYS A 103 0.17 6.69 12.29
C LYS A 103 0.96 5.86 13.29
N GLU A 104 0.77 4.54 13.26
CA GLU A 104 1.72 3.59 13.86
C GLU A 104 3.06 3.67 13.10
N ASN A 105 3.01 3.77 11.79
CA ASN A 105 4.20 3.91 10.95
C ASN A 105 3.95 4.90 9.80
N HIS A 106 4.68 6.00 9.81
CA HIS A 106 4.58 7.07 8.82
C HIS A 106 5.75 7.10 7.83
N SER A 107 6.65 6.11 7.88
CA SER A 107 7.91 6.17 7.14
C SER A 107 7.75 6.06 5.62
N ALA A 108 6.66 5.43 5.14
CA ALA A 108 6.36 5.32 3.72
C ALA A 108 4.84 5.26 3.45
N PHE A 109 4.48 5.48 2.18
CA PHE A 109 3.12 5.25 1.68
C PHE A 109 2.98 3.83 1.15
N ILE A 110 3.93 3.40 0.32
CA ILE A 110 4.00 2.09 -0.31
C ILE A 110 5.29 1.41 0.14
N ALA A 111 5.18 0.20 0.67
CA ALA A 111 6.31 -0.64 1.07
C ALA A 111 6.40 -1.86 0.14
N VAL A 112 7.61 -2.17 -0.32
CA VAL A 112 7.89 -3.30 -1.23
C VAL A 112 8.94 -4.21 -0.61
N ALA A 113 8.62 -5.50 -0.44
CA ALA A 113 9.49 -6.55 0.09
C ALA A 113 10.08 -6.26 1.49
N ALA A 114 9.29 -5.61 2.36
CA ALA A 114 9.75 -5.22 3.70
C ALA A 114 9.88 -6.39 4.70
N GLU A 115 9.26 -7.53 4.44
CA GLU A 115 9.37 -8.73 5.30
C GLU A 115 10.24 -9.80 4.64
N HIS A 116 9.92 -10.19 3.42
CA HIS A 116 10.63 -11.22 2.66
C HIS A 116 10.71 -10.84 1.18
N ARG A 117 11.50 -11.58 0.40
CA ARG A 117 11.64 -11.45 -1.06
C ARG A 117 11.21 -12.73 -1.74
N SER A 118 10.00 -13.21 -1.39
CA SER A 118 9.46 -14.48 -1.93
C SER A 118 9.09 -14.36 -3.40
N HIS A 119 8.72 -13.13 -3.83
CA HIS A 119 8.37 -12.84 -5.21
C HIS A 119 9.30 -11.77 -5.80
N PRO A 120 9.58 -11.84 -7.13
CA PRO A 120 10.31 -10.79 -7.80
C PRO A 120 9.51 -9.47 -7.77
N SER A 121 10.23 -8.35 -7.67
CA SER A 121 9.68 -7.00 -7.77
C SER A 121 10.20 -6.26 -9.01
N ALA A 122 11.12 -6.88 -9.75
CA ALA A 122 11.67 -6.29 -10.96
C ALA A 122 10.57 -5.92 -11.96
N GLY A 123 10.54 -4.64 -12.34
CA GLY A 123 9.53 -4.13 -13.27
C GLY A 123 8.17 -3.78 -12.67
N LEU A 124 7.97 -3.86 -11.34
CA LEU A 124 6.79 -3.27 -10.70
C LEU A 124 6.68 -1.80 -11.07
N VAL A 125 5.56 -1.42 -11.68
CA VAL A 125 5.32 -0.06 -12.19
C VAL A 125 4.56 0.75 -11.15
N ILE A 126 5.07 1.93 -10.78
CA ILE A 126 4.42 2.87 -9.86
C ILE A 126 4.40 4.25 -10.51
N GLU A 127 3.26 4.64 -11.09
CA GLU A 127 3.18 5.86 -11.89
C GLU A 127 1.78 6.50 -11.91
N GLY A 128 1.73 7.78 -12.28
CA GLY A 128 0.46 8.50 -12.43
C GLY A 128 -0.31 8.70 -11.14
N ASN A 129 0.31 8.47 -9.98
CA ASN A 129 -0.35 8.64 -8.69
C ASN A 129 -0.23 10.09 -8.20
N GLU A 130 -1.18 10.51 -7.38
CA GLU A 130 -1.10 11.75 -6.61
C GLU A 130 -0.90 11.41 -5.13
N GLY A 131 0.05 12.08 -4.46
CA GLY A 131 0.36 11.81 -3.06
C GLY A 131 0.64 13.07 -2.24
N GLY A 132 0.08 13.13 -1.04
CA GLY A 132 0.29 14.24 -0.12
C GLY A 132 0.05 13.85 1.32
N GLN A 133 0.31 14.83 2.19
CA GLN A 133 0.09 14.70 3.62
C GLN A 133 -1.06 15.62 4.06
N ALA A 134 -1.87 15.16 4.98
CA ALA A 134 -2.95 15.94 5.57
C ALA A 134 -2.41 17.19 6.29
N PRO A 135 -3.22 18.24 6.43
CA PRO A 135 -2.82 19.43 7.20
C PRO A 135 -2.35 19.07 8.62
N GLY A 136 -1.24 19.65 9.04
CA GLY A 136 -0.67 19.43 10.38
C GLY A 136 0.31 18.24 10.48
N VAL A 137 0.51 17.47 9.40
CA VAL A 137 1.58 16.48 9.33
C VAL A 137 2.91 17.20 9.10
N THR A 138 3.91 16.94 9.94
CA THR A 138 5.20 17.65 9.92
C THR A 138 6.41 16.76 9.68
N TRP A 139 6.27 15.45 9.77
CA TRP A 139 7.37 14.52 9.56
C TRP A 139 7.64 14.24 8.07
N PRO A 140 8.88 13.90 7.72
CA PRO A 140 9.20 13.42 6.39
C PRO A 140 8.62 12.02 6.15
N SER A 141 8.29 11.71 4.90
CA SER A 141 7.86 10.39 4.49
C SER A 141 8.35 10.09 3.07
N VAL A 142 8.41 8.82 2.73
CA VAL A 142 8.78 8.35 1.40
C VAL A 142 7.53 7.82 0.69
N PHE A 143 7.37 8.14 -0.59
CA PHE A 143 6.22 7.62 -1.33
C PHE A 143 6.37 6.12 -1.58
N VAL A 144 7.55 5.68 -2.05
CA VAL A 144 7.87 4.26 -2.22
C VAL A 144 9.15 3.90 -1.48
N ALA A 145 9.06 3.01 -0.49
CA ALA A 145 10.21 2.41 0.19
C ALA A 145 10.38 0.96 -0.28
N ASP A 146 11.59 0.63 -0.77
CA ASP A 146 11.89 -0.64 -1.40
C ASP A 146 13.01 -1.39 -0.68
N TRP A 147 12.73 -2.61 -0.26
CA TRP A 147 13.67 -3.58 0.31
C TRP A 147 14.00 -4.72 -0.66
N SER A 148 13.40 -4.74 -1.86
CA SER A 148 13.69 -5.79 -2.84
C SER A 148 15.08 -5.67 -3.43
N HIS A 149 15.61 -4.46 -3.54
CA HIS A 149 16.84 -4.13 -4.26
C HIS A 149 16.79 -4.52 -5.75
N GLU A 150 15.58 -4.63 -6.30
CA GLU A 150 15.36 -4.93 -7.71
C GLU A 150 14.94 -3.67 -8.49
N PRO A 151 15.10 -3.63 -9.81
CA PRO A 151 14.80 -2.43 -10.61
C PRO A 151 13.27 -2.23 -10.74
N LEU A 152 12.69 -1.43 -9.85
CA LEU A 152 11.30 -0.96 -10.00
C LEU A 152 11.22 0.14 -11.07
N LYS A 153 10.06 0.26 -11.70
CA LYS A 153 9.75 1.32 -12.67
C LYS A 153 8.94 2.42 -11.99
N ILE A 154 9.64 3.41 -11.44
CA ILE A 154 9.00 4.57 -10.83
C ILE A 154 8.82 5.64 -11.90
N GLY A 155 7.60 5.77 -12.43
CA GLY A 155 7.25 6.78 -13.42
C GLY A 155 6.89 8.12 -12.78
N ALA A 156 6.29 9.01 -13.56
CA ALA A 156 5.84 10.31 -13.09
C ALA A 156 4.70 10.16 -12.07
N ASN A 157 4.90 10.71 -10.87
CA ASN A 157 3.90 10.82 -9.82
C ASN A 157 3.82 12.27 -9.34
N LYS A 158 2.63 12.78 -9.09
CA LYS A 158 2.40 14.14 -8.59
C LYS A 158 2.40 14.12 -7.06
N LEU A 159 3.51 14.44 -6.45
CA LEU A 159 3.71 14.36 -5.00
C LEU A 159 3.89 15.74 -4.38
N SER A 160 3.44 15.90 -3.14
CA SER A 160 3.74 17.10 -2.37
C SER A 160 5.25 17.23 -2.15
N SER A 161 5.76 18.45 -2.04
CA SER A 161 7.20 18.75 -1.93
C SER A 161 7.91 18.16 -0.70
N ARG A 162 7.15 17.67 0.27
CA ARG A 162 7.68 17.04 1.49
C ARG A 162 7.92 15.53 1.33
N LEU A 163 7.43 14.93 0.25
CA LEU A 163 7.58 13.51 0.00
C LEU A 163 8.81 13.24 -0.84
N LYS A 164 9.70 12.40 -0.34
CA LYS A 164 10.71 11.76 -1.17
C LYS A 164 10.03 10.74 -2.08
N VAL A 165 10.33 10.75 -3.36
CA VAL A 165 9.66 9.87 -4.34
C VAL A 165 9.96 8.40 -4.07
N PHE A 166 11.23 8.07 -3.84
CA PHE A 166 11.71 6.69 -3.75
C PHE A 166 12.90 6.57 -2.81
N GLU A 167 12.99 5.44 -2.11
CA GLU A 167 14.12 5.08 -1.26
C GLU A 167 14.33 3.56 -1.25
N THR A 168 15.54 3.12 -1.55
CA THR A 168 15.97 1.75 -1.28
C THR A 168 16.41 1.63 0.18
N ARG A 169 16.02 0.55 0.84
CA ARG A 169 16.27 0.28 2.26
C ARG A 169 16.90 -1.09 2.48
#